data_8f6b779f28a95aad407fce00b16351fe
#
_entry.id   8f6b779f28a95aad407fce00b16351fe
#
_cell.length_a   1.000
_cell.length_b   1.000
_cell.length_c   1.000
_cell.angle_alpha   90.00
_cell.angle_beta   90.00
_cell.angle_gamma   90.00
#
_symmetry.space_group_name_H-M   'P 1'
#
loop_
_entity.id
_entity.type
_entity.pdbx_description
1 polymer ?
#
loop_
_entity_poly.entity_id
_entity_poly.type
_entity_poly.pdbx_seq_one_letter_code
_entity_poly.pdbx_strand_id
1 'polypeptide(L)'
;MATELPHLIWIDCEMTGLSLEKDVLVEIAVLVTDSELNVIGDGIDLVIKATPEQLAGMNEFVTQMHTASGLITEIPNGITTEEAEDAILAYLQASGTQPGKSPLAGNSVSVDRNFIARDMSRLNEYLHYRTVDVSSIKELARRWYPKIYFAAPAKTGNHRALGDIQDSIEELKYYRSSIFIEAQIQGQNPPAEKVD
;
A
#
# COMPACT_ATOMS: atom_id res chain seq x y z
N MET A 1 6.94 21.57 -21.01
CA MET A 1 7.57 20.44 -20.31
C MET A 1 6.45 19.69 -19.62
N ALA A 2 6.29 18.40 -19.88
CA ALA A 2 5.36 17.58 -19.10
C ALA A 2 5.85 17.61 -17.65
N THR A 3 5.02 18.03 -16.72
CA THR A 3 5.33 17.94 -15.29
C THR A 3 5.43 16.47 -14.94
N GLU A 4 6.59 16.06 -14.46
CA GLU A 4 6.82 14.71 -13.97
C GLU A 4 5.79 14.42 -12.86
N LEU A 5 5.09 13.30 -12.98
CA LEU A 5 4.09 12.91 -11.99
C LEU A 5 4.81 12.50 -10.69
N PRO A 6 4.22 12.82 -9.52
CA PRO A 6 4.79 12.40 -8.25
C PRO A 6 4.88 10.87 -8.17
N HIS A 7 5.89 10.38 -7.45
CA HIS A 7 6.02 8.97 -7.10
C HIS A 7 4.77 8.43 -6.38
N LEU A 8 4.56 7.12 -6.42
CA LEU A 8 3.58 6.43 -5.58
C LEU A 8 4.29 5.89 -4.34
N ILE A 9 3.67 6.06 -3.18
CA ILE A 9 4.11 5.48 -1.92
C ILE A 9 3.22 4.27 -1.63
N TRP A 10 3.79 3.07 -1.77
CA TRP A 10 3.13 1.82 -1.49
C TRP A 10 3.29 1.50 -0.01
N ILE A 11 2.19 1.24 0.67
CA ILE A 11 2.20 0.83 2.07
C ILE A 11 1.25 -0.35 2.23
N ASP A 12 1.69 -1.33 3.00
CA ASP A 12 0.89 -2.44 3.49
C ASP A 12 1.18 -2.62 4.97
N CYS A 13 0.18 -2.99 5.75
CA CYS A 13 0.25 -3.13 7.19
C CYS A 13 -0.31 -4.47 7.63
N GLU A 14 0.36 -5.09 8.60
CA GLU A 14 -0.19 -6.19 9.37
C GLU A 14 -0.67 -5.69 10.73
N MET A 15 -1.81 -6.18 11.18
CA MET A 15 -2.45 -5.75 12.42
C MET A 15 -2.91 -6.95 13.24
N THR A 16 -3.18 -6.73 14.54
CA THR A 16 -3.79 -7.75 15.41
C THR A 16 -5.26 -8.04 15.05
N GLY A 17 -5.85 -7.24 14.19
CA GLY A 17 -7.21 -7.31 13.67
C GLY A 17 -7.60 -6.01 12.99
N LEU A 18 -8.89 -5.82 12.67
CA LEU A 18 -9.35 -4.69 11.86
C LEU A 18 -10.13 -3.62 12.66
N SER A 19 -10.24 -3.76 13.98
CA SER A 19 -10.92 -2.79 14.84
C SER A 19 -9.98 -1.64 15.22
N LEU A 20 -10.25 -0.44 14.71
CA LEU A 20 -9.49 0.75 15.12
C LEU A 20 -9.52 1.07 16.62
N GLU A 21 -10.48 0.52 17.36
CA GLU A 21 -10.59 0.75 18.80
C GLU A 21 -9.71 -0.21 19.63
N LYS A 22 -9.43 -1.41 19.10
CA LYS A 22 -8.84 -2.51 19.88
C LYS A 22 -7.53 -3.02 19.30
N ASP A 23 -7.42 -2.99 17.95
CA ASP A 23 -6.31 -3.62 17.27
C ASP A 23 -5.18 -2.63 16.99
N VAL A 24 -3.97 -3.15 16.86
CA VAL A 24 -2.75 -2.37 16.70
C VAL A 24 -1.94 -2.85 15.49
N LEU A 25 -1.09 -1.95 14.96
CA LEU A 25 -0.09 -2.28 13.95
C LEU A 25 0.97 -3.21 14.54
N VAL A 26 1.36 -4.23 13.79
CA VAL A 26 2.43 -5.18 14.16
C VAL A 26 3.50 -5.33 13.08
N GLU A 27 3.23 -4.92 11.85
CA GLU A 27 4.21 -4.77 10.77
C GLU A 27 3.75 -3.65 9.85
N ILE A 28 4.69 -2.92 9.28
CA ILE A 28 4.45 -1.95 8.22
C ILE A 28 5.61 -2.00 7.23
N ALA A 29 5.29 -2.17 5.96
CA ALA A 29 6.24 -2.04 4.88
C ALA A 29 5.91 -0.84 3.99
N VAL A 30 6.97 -0.22 3.45
CA VAL A 30 6.86 0.91 2.53
C VAL A 30 7.82 0.72 1.36
N LEU A 31 7.31 0.99 0.16
CA LEU A 31 8.08 0.97 -1.06
C LEU A 31 7.67 2.15 -1.95
N VAL A 32 8.59 2.68 -2.72
CA VAL A 32 8.32 3.80 -3.63
C VAL A 32 8.46 3.35 -5.07
N THR A 33 7.55 3.79 -5.94
CA THR A 33 7.70 3.64 -7.39
C THR A 33 7.58 4.98 -8.11
N ASP A 34 8.13 5.05 -9.31
CA ASP A 34 7.81 6.11 -10.25
C ASP A 34 6.39 5.95 -10.84
N SER A 35 6.01 6.85 -11.75
CA SER A 35 4.70 6.81 -12.43
C SER A 35 4.55 5.61 -13.39
N GLU A 36 5.65 4.97 -13.78
CA GLU A 36 5.67 3.78 -14.64
C GLU A 36 5.69 2.47 -13.85
N LEU A 37 5.59 2.55 -12.52
CA LEU A 37 5.64 1.44 -11.56
C LEU A 37 7.02 0.77 -11.47
N ASN A 38 8.09 1.49 -11.82
CA ASN A 38 9.44 1.03 -11.54
C ASN A 38 9.78 1.32 -10.08
N VAL A 39 10.29 0.30 -9.38
CA VAL A 39 10.66 0.40 -7.97
C VAL A 39 11.86 1.31 -7.78
N ILE A 40 11.83 2.17 -6.77
CA ILE A 40 12.90 3.09 -6.37
C ILE A 40 13.45 2.65 -5.01
N GLY A 41 14.70 2.17 -5.01
CA GLY A 41 15.34 1.62 -3.81
C GLY A 41 14.82 0.24 -3.41
N ASP A 42 15.18 -0.18 -2.19
CA ASP A 42 14.90 -1.54 -1.71
C ASP A 42 13.62 -1.65 -0.88
N GLY A 43 13.00 -0.52 -0.53
CA GLY A 43 11.89 -0.48 0.42
C GLY A 43 12.35 -0.52 1.88
N ILE A 44 11.40 -0.49 2.79
CA ILE A 44 11.61 -0.68 4.23
C ILE A 44 10.50 -1.57 4.75
N ASP A 45 10.86 -2.51 5.63
CA ASP A 45 9.95 -3.45 6.29
C ASP A 45 10.27 -3.46 7.77
N LEU A 46 9.28 -3.15 8.61
CA LEU A 46 9.46 -2.88 10.01
C LEU A 46 8.43 -3.63 10.86
N VAL A 47 8.91 -4.50 11.72
CA VAL A 47 8.08 -5.16 12.73
C VAL A 47 7.89 -4.22 13.91
N ILE A 48 6.64 -4.01 14.30
CA ILE A 48 6.22 -3.14 15.39
C ILE A 48 5.86 -4.00 16.59
N LYS A 49 6.38 -3.64 17.76
CA LYS A 49 6.10 -4.38 18.99
C LYS A 49 4.66 -4.17 19.46
N ALA A 50 4.05 -5.25 19.95
CA ALA A 50 2.77 -5.23 20.64
C ALA A 50 2.88 -5.90 22.01
N THR A 51 2.00 -5.51 22.93
CA THR A 51 1.97 -6.12 24.27
C THR A 51 1.36 -7.53 24.24
N PRO A 52 1.67 -8.40 25.23
CA PRO A 52 1.05 -9.71 25.33
C PRO A 52 -0.49 -9.65 25.34
N GLU A 53 -1.07 -8.62 25.96
CA GLU A 53 -2.52 -8.40 26.04
C GLU A 53 -3.11 -8.09 24.65
N GLN A 54 -2.41 -7.27 23.84
CA GLN A 54 -2.81 -6.95 22.48
C GLN A 54 -2.74 -8.19 21.59
N LEU A 55 -1.68 -9.00 21.70
CA LEU A 55 -1.54 -10.25 20.96
C LEU A 55 -2.60 -11.28 21.39
N ALA A 56 -2.92 -11.37 22.69
CA ALA A 56 -3.98 -12.25 23.17
C ALA A 56 -5.39 -11.84 22.70
N GLY A 57 -5.56 -10.61 22.24
CA GLY A 57 -6.79 -10.10 21.64
C GLY A 57 -7.06 -10.56 20.20
N MET A 58 -6.06 -11.12 19.52
CA MET A 58 -6.21 -11.61 18.15
C MET A 58 -7.21 -12.76 18.08
N ASN A 59 -8.03 -12.77 17.04
CA ASN A 59 -8.86 -13.93 16.73
C ASN A 59 -8.02 -15.10 16.17
N GLU A 60 -8.62 -16.29 16.11
CA GLU A 60 -7.92 -17.50 15.69
C GLU A 60 -7.35 -17.38 14.26
N PHE A 61 -8.08 -16.75 13.33
CA PHE A 61 -7.64 -16.57 11.95
C PHE A 61 -6.36 -15.71 11.87
N VAL A 62 -6.34 -14.56 12.52
CA VAL A 62 -5.18 -13.64 12.55
C VAL A 62 -3.99 -14.31 13.25
N THR A 63 -4.23 -15.02 14.36
CA THR A 63 -3.18 -15.76 15.07
C THR A 63 -2.54 -16.83 14.19
N GLN A 64 -3.35 -17.60 13.45
CA GLN A 64 -2.84 -18.61 12.52
C GLN A 64 -2.06 -17.98 11.36
N MET A 65 -2.54 -16.89 10.80
CA MET A 65 -1.89 -16.15 9.71
C MET A 65 -0.50 -15.64 10.13
N HIS A 66 -0.41 -14.94 11.27
CA HIS A 66 0.87 -14.42 11.78
C HIS A 66 1.80 -15.54 12.27
N THR A 67 1.25 -16.70 12.68
CA THR A 67 2.06 -17.88 13.01
C THR A 67 2.65 -18.49 11.73
N ALA A 68 1.85 -18.63 10.68
CA ALA A 68 2.28 -19.21 9.40
C ALA A 68 3.33 -18.34 8.69
N SER A 69 3.20 -17.02 8.74
CA SER A 69 4.19 -16.07 8.19
C SER A 69 5.45 -15.91 9.07
N GLY A 70 5.42 -16.43 10.30
CA GLY A 70 6.50 -16.26 11.28
C GLY A 70 6.49 -14.93 12.03
N LEU A 71 5.64 -13.99 11.64
CA LEU A 71 5.57 -12.63 12.22
C LEU A 71 5.34 -12.66 13.73
N ILE A 72 4.50 -13.59 14.22
CA ILE A 72 4.17 -13.72 15.65
C ILE A 72 5.40 -13.82 16.56
N THR A 73 6.50 -14.40 16.08
CA THR A 73 7.75 -14.55 16.84
C THR A 73 8.65 -13.32 16.80
N GLU A 74 8.44 -12.45 15.83
CA GLU A 74 9.22 -11.22 15.62
C GLU A 74 8.63 -10.04 16.42
N ILE A 75 7.28 -9.97 16.54
CA ILE A 75 6.57 -8.87 17.20
C ILE A 75 7.13 -8.49 18.58
N PRO A 76 7.44 -9.43 19.49
CA PRO A 76 7.96 -9.06 20.82
C PRO A 76 9.30 -8.30 20.80
N ASN A 77 10.07 -8.45 19.72
CA ASN A 77 11.36 -7.81 19.51
C ASN A 77 11.29 -6.63 18.51
N GLY A 78 10.10 -6.27 18.08
CA GLY A 78 9.86 -5.16 17.17
C GLY A 78 10.20 -3.79 17.77
N ILE A 79 10.23 -2.78 16.94
CA ILE A 79 10.44 -1.38 17.35
C ILE A 79 9.12 -0.73 17.80
N THR A 80 9.19 0.47 18.36
CA THR A 80 7.99 1.24 18.68
C THR A 80 7.36 1.81 17.40
N THR A 81 6.08 2.14 17.46
CA THR A 81 5.35 2.82 16.39
C THR A 81 6.02 4.16 16.02
N GLU A 82 6.52 4.91 16.99
CA GLU A 82 7.23 6.18 16.80
C GLU A 82 8.55 5.98 16.06
N GLU A 83 9.36 4.98 16.47
CA GLU A 83 10.60 4.64 15.77
C GLU A 83 10.33 4.18 14.34
N ALA A 84 9.26 3.43 14.10
CA ALA A 84 8.85 3.01 12.76
C ALA A 84 8.46 4.22 11.90
N GLU A 85 7.66 5.14 12.44
CA GLU A 85 7.26 6.36 11.72
C GLU A 85 8.48 7.23 11.35
N ASP A 86 9.43 7.41 12.27
CA ASP A 86 10.67 8.14 12.00
C ASP A 86 11.49 7.51 10.88
N ALA A 87 11.66 6.18 10.92
CA ALA A 87 12.40 5.43 9.90
C ALA A 87 11.72 5.52 8.51
N ILE A 88 10.39 5.42 8.46
CA ILE A 88 9.62 5.55 7.23
C ILE A 88 9.76 6.95 6.64
N LEU A 89 9.62 8.01 7.45
CA LEU A 89 9.75 9.38 6.97
C LEU A 89 11.16 9.65 6.43
N ALA A 90 12.20 9.13 7.09
CA ALA A 90 13.56 9.22 6.60
C ALA A 90 13.75 8.49 5.25
N TYR A 91 13.19 7.28 5.12
CA TYR A 91 13.21 6.52 3.87
C TYR A 91 12.50 7.26 2.73
N LEU A 92 11.31 7.82 2.97
CA LEU A 92 10.53 8.55 1.98
C LEU A 92 11.28 9.81 1.48
N GLN A 93 11.91 10.54 2.39
CA GLN A 93 12.74 11.70 2.01
C GLN A 93 13.95 11.30 1.17
N ALA A 94 14.65 10.22 1.55
CA ALA A 94 15.79 9.68 0.80
C ALA A 94 15.37 9.18 -0.59
N SER A 95 14.14 8.69 -0.75
CA SER A 95 13.58 8.24 -2.03
C SER A 95 13.10 9.40 -2.93
N GLY A 96 13.33 10.65 -2.55
CA GLY A 96 12.98 11.83 -3.34
C GLY A 96 11.50 12.21 -3.34
N THR A 97 10.67 11.59 -2.48
CA THR A 97 9.27 11.99 -2.32
C THR A 97 9.17 13.30 -1.54
N GLN A 98 8.05 13.99 -1.68
CA GLN A 98 7.80 15.27 -1.02
C GLN A 98 6.49 15.24 -0.23
N PRO A 99 6.42 15.92 0.93
CA PRO A 99 5.20 15.99 1.74
C PRO A 99 3.99 16.46 0.93
N GLY A 100 2.87 15.76 1.07
CA GLY A 100 1.59 16.07 0.45
C GLY A 100 1.51 15.88 -1.06
N LYS A 101 2.52 15.26 -1.70
CA LYS A 101 2.56 15.09 -3.17
C LYS A 101 2.24 13.68 -3.63
N SER A 102 2.82 12.68 -2.98
CA SER A 102 2.75 11.28 -3.40
C SER A 102 1.52 10.57 -2.82
N PRO A 103 0.63 10.01 -3.65
CA PRO A 103 -0.50 9.22 -3.19
C PRO A 103 -0.05 7.93 -2.50
N LEU A 104 -0.80 7.50 -1.48
CA LEU A 104 -0.74 6.15 -0.95
C LEU A 104 -1.28 5.16 -1.99
N ALA A 105 -0.57 4.07 -2.22
CA ALA A 105 -0.94 2.99 -3.13
C ALA A 105 -0.91 1.62 -2.42
N GLY A 106 -1.73 0.68 -2.89
CA GLY A 106 -1.79 -0.71 -2.39
C GLY A 106 -3.14 -1.36 -2.65
N ASN A 107 -3.42 -2.47 -1.99
CA ASN A 107 -4.71 -3.14 -2.04
C ASN A 107 -5.53 -2.82 -0.79
N SER A 108 -6.79 -2.36 -0.96
CA SER A 108 -7.70 -2.01 0.15
C SER A 108 -7.12 -1.00 1.13
N VAL A 109 -6.30 -0.11 0.63
CA VAL A 109 -5.46 0.85 1.39
C VAL A 109 -6.22 1.77 2.37
N SER A 110 -7.55 1.79 2.30
CA SER A 110 -8.36 2.56 3.26
C SER A 110 -8.22 2.02 4.68
N VAL A 111 -8.03 0.72 4.84
CA VAL A 111 -7.82 0.08 6.14
C VAL A 111 -6.47 0.53 6.71
N ASP A 112 -5.40 0.35 5.95
CA ASP A 112 -4.04 0.77 6.33
C ASP A 112 -4.01 2.25 6.66
N ARG A 113 -4.60 3.08 5.80
CA ARG A 113 -4.64 4.54 6.02
C ARG A 113 -5.34 4.92 7.33
N ASN A 114 -6.37 4.20 7.75
CA ASN A 114 -7.04 4.48 9.01
C ASN A 114 -6.14 4.18 10.22
N PHE A 115 -5.40 3.08 10.21
CA PHE A 115 -4.41 2.78 11.25
C PHE A 115 -3.26 3.79 11.24
N ILE A 116 -2.71 4.12 10.06
CA ILE A 116 -1.67 5.14 9.92
C ILE A 116 -2.15 6.49 10.45
N ALA A 117 -3.39 6.91 10.13
CA ALA A 117 -3.94 8.19 10.60
C ALA A 117 -4.09 8.24 12.11
N ARG A 118 -4.38 7.10 12.77
CA ARG A 118 -4.49 7.00 14.22
C ARG A 118 -3.11 6.98 14.91
N ASP A 119 -2.19 6.16 14.38
CA ASP A 119 -0.97 5.78 15.09
C ASP A 119 0.30 6.48 14.58
N MET A 120 0.29 6.97 13.33
CA MET A 120 1.42 7.59 12.62
C MET A 120 0.97 8.88 11.92
N SER A 121 0.61 9.88 12.73
CA SER A 121 -0.02 11.11 12.21
C SER A 121 0.89 11.89 11.26
N ARG A 122 2.20 11.94 11.51
CA ARG A 122 3.18 12.62 10.64
C ARG A 122 3.29 11.93 9.29
N LEU A 123 3.26 10.58 9.26
CA LEU A 123 3.21 9.82 8.02
C LEU A 123 1.91 10.09 7.26
N ASN A 124 0.76 10.08 7.95
CA ASN A 124 -0.52 10.40 7.32
C ASN A 124 -0.55 11.82 6.70
N GLU A 125 0.04 12.81 7.36
CA GLU A 125 0.18 14.19 6.85
C GLU A 125 1.18 14.27 5.68
N TYR A 126 2.19 13.40 5.65
CA TYR A 126 3.15 13.32 4.56
C TYR A 126 2.53 12.81 3.26
N LEU A 127 1.54 11.92 3.35
CA LEU A 127 0.86 11.34 2.21
C LEU A 127 -0.10 12.36 1.54
N HIS A 128 -0.23 12.27 0.22
CA HIS A 128 -1.29 13.00 -0.47
C HIS A 128 -2.67 12.50 -0.04
N TYR A 129 -3.71 13.35 -0.10
CA TYR A 129 -5.07 12.96 0.29
C TYR A 129 -5.71 11.91 -0.63
N ARG A 130 -5.29 11.84 -1.91
CA ARG A 130 -5.75 10.81 -2.86
C ARG A 130 -5.01 9.51 -2.62
N THR A 131 -5.68 8.41 -2.98
CA THR A 131 -5.12 7.05 -2.94
C THR A 131 -5.18 6.39 -4.32
N VAL A 132 -4.29 5.44 -4.55
CA VAL A 132 -4.34 4.51 -5.69
C VAL A 132 -4.63 3.13 -5.13
N ASP A 133 -5.91 2.75 -5.10
CA ASP A 133 -6.35 1.46 -4.57
C ASP A 133 -6.52 0.45 -5.71
N VAL A 134 -5.60 -0.52 -5.77
CA VAL A 134 -5.58 -1.59 -6.77
C VAL A 134 -6.82 -2.48 -6.65
N SER A 135 -7.35 -2.67 -5.43
CA SER A 135 -8.59 -3.43 -5.21
C SER A 135 -9.80 -2.81 -5.91
N SER A 136 -9.84 -1.48 -6.07
CA SER A 136 -10.88 -0.80 -6.83
C SER A 136 -10.82 -1.17 -8.32
N ILE A 137 -9.62 -1.19 -8.90
CA ILE A 137 -9.41 -1.60 -10.30
C ILE A 137 -9.77 -3.07 -10.47
N LYS A 138 -9.34 -3.92 -9.56
CA LYS A 138 -9.67 -5.35 -9.51
C LYS A 138 -11.17 -5.60 -9.47
N GLU A 139 -11.89 -4.87 -8.64
CA GLU A 139 -13.35 -5.01 -8.51
C GLU A 139 -14.08 -4.55 -9.78
N LEU A 140 -13.59 -3.50 -10.46
CA LEU A 140 -14.12 -3.08 -11.77
C LEU A 140 -13.76 -4.08 -12.87
N ALA A 141 -12.55 -4.65 -12.85
CA ALA A 141 -12.15 -5.72 -13.77
C ALA A 141 -13.07 -6.95 -13.62
N ARG A 142 -13.37 -7.35 -12.39
CA ARG A 142 -14.31 -8.46 -12.12
C ARG A 142 -15.68 -8.25 -12.74
N ARG A 143 -16.18 -7.01 -12.73
CA ARG A 143 -17.51 -6.67 -13.26
C ARG A 143 -17.53 -6.55 -14.77
N TRP A 144 -16.53 -5.91 -15.36
CA TRP A 144 -16.57 -5.48 -16.75
C TRP A 144 -15.67 -6.31 -17.66
N TYR A 145 -14.61 -6.92 -17.10
CA TYR A 145 -13.60 -7.69 -17.82
C TYR A 145 -13.32 -9.03 -17.12
N PRO A 146 -14.35 -9.91 -16.89
CA PRO A 146 -14.18 -11.11 -16.08
C PRO A 146 -13.08 -12.05 -16.60
N LYS A 147 -12.86 -12.12 -17.91
CA LYS A 147 -11.76 -12.93 -18.47
C LYS A 147 -10.38 -12.43 -18.02
N ILE A 148 -10.19 -11.10 -17.97
CA ILE A 148 -8.94 -10.49 -17.49
C ILE A 148 -8.81 -10.75 -15.97
N TYR A 149 -9.87 -10.55 -15.21
CA TYR A 149 -9.87 -10.79 -13.78
C TYR A 149 -9.44 -12.23 -13.41
N PHE A 150 -9.99 -13.24 -14.09
CA PHE A 150 -9.65 -14.64 -13.83
C PHE A 150 -8.29 -15.09 -14.39
N ALA A 151 -7.68 -14.31 -15.27
CA ALA A 151 -6.34 -14.55 -15.81
C ALA A 151 -5.25 -13.77 -15.06
N ALA A 152 -5.60 -12.99 -14.03
CA ALA A 152 -4.62 -12.26 -13.22
C ALA A 152 -3.64 -13.23 -12.54
N PRO A 153 -2.35 -12.85 -12.41
CA PRO A 153 -1.35 -13.69 -11.76
C PRO A 153 -1.74 -13.99 -10.32
N ALA A 154 -1.41 -15.21 -9.87
CA ALA A 154 -1.61 -15.58 -8.48
C ALA A 154 -0.64 -14.79 -7.59
N LYS A 155 -1.13 -14.35 -6.43
CA LYS A 155 -0.31 -13.71 -5.41
C LYS A 155 0.55 -14.75 -4.69
N THR A 156 1.69 -14.33 -4.15
CA THR A 156 2.58 -15.20 -3.38
C THR A 156 1.95 -15.66 -2.07
N GLY A 157 1.10 -14.81 -1.46
CA GLY A 157 0.26 -15.16 -0.32
C GLY A 157 1.04 -15.49 0.96
N ASN A 158 2.22 -14.90 1.15
CA ASN A 158 3.04 -15.16 2.34
C ASN A 158 2.65 -14.33 3.56
N HIS A 159 1.71 -13.38 3.41
CA HIS A 159 1.24 -12.49 4.47
C HIS A 159 2.38 -11.80 5.24
N ARG A 160 3.30 -11.20 4.47
CA ARG A 160 4.34 -10.29 4.95
C ARG A 160 4.19 -9.00 4.15
N ALA A 161 4.15 -7.89 4.83
CA ALA A 161 3.77 -6.59 4.26
C ALA A 161 4.57 -6.21 3.00
N LEU A 162 5.89 -6.41 2.98
CA LEU A 162 6.71 -6.09 1.81
C LEU A 162 6.39 -7.00 0.60
N GLY A 163 6.12 -8.29 0.83
CA GLY A 163 5.72 -9.23 -0.22
C GLY A 163 4.35 -8.87 -0.81
N ASP A 164 3.41 -8.47 0.04
CA ASP A 164 2.07 -8.07 -0.39
C ASP A 164 2.08 -6.75 -1.17
N ILE A 165 3.01 -5.82 -0.87
CA ILE A 165 3.29 -4.64 -1.70
C ILE A 165 3.77 -5.05 -3.10
N GLN A 166 4.75 -5.95 -3.20
CA GLN A 166 5.29 -6.41 -4.48
C GLN A 166 4.21 -7.07 -5.33
N ASP A 167 3.39 -7.94 -4.74
CA ASP A 167 2.22 -8.55 -5.38
C ASP A 167 1.22 -7.49 -5.87
N SER A 168 1.01 -6.42 -5.09
CA SER A 168 0.10 -5.32 -5.44
C SER A 168 0.61 -4.49 -6.62
N ILE A 169 1.92 -4.25 -6.71
CA ILE A 169 2.56 -3.58 -7.83
C ILE A 169 2.42 -4.41 -9.11
N GLU A 170 2.72 -5.70 -9.04
CA GLU A 170 2.59 -6.61 -10.20
C GLU A 170 1.13 -6.76 -10.64
N GLU A 171 0.19 -6.80 -9.70
CA GLU A 171 -1.24 -6.80 -10.01
C GLU A 171 -1.66 -5.51 -10.75
N LEU A 172 -1.17 -4.34 -10.31
CA LEU A 172 -1.45 -3.08 -11.00
C LEU A 172 -0.80 -3.03 -12.39
N LYS A 173 0.44 -3.50 -12.56
CA LYS A 173 1.09 -3.63 -13.87
C LYS A 173 0.29 -4.51 -14.82
N TYR A 174 -0.22 -5.64 -14.31
CA TYR A 174 -1.08 -6.53 -15.08
C TYR A 174 -2.36 -5.82 -15.56
N TYR A 175 -3.09 -5.14 -14.66
CA TYR A 175 -4.30 -4.41 -15.04
C TYR A 175 -3.98 -3.25 -15.98
N ARG A 176 -2.88 -2.54 -15.75
CA ARG A 176 -2.42 -1.46 -16.64
C ARG A 176 -2.25 -1.95 -18.08
N SER A 177 -1.60 -3.08 -18.28
CA SER A 177 -1.37 -3.64 -19.61
C SER A 177 -2.60 -4.30 -20.24
N SER A 178 -3.57 -4.74 -19.42
CA SER A 178 -4.71 -5.54 -19.91
C SER A 178 -5.99 -4.74 -20.09
N ILE A 179 -6.17 -3.64 -19.36
CA ILE A 179 -7.44 -2.87 -19.32
C ILE A 179 -7.26 -1.45 -19.84
N PHE A 180 -6.14 -0.77 -19.48
CA PHE A 180 -5.95 0.62 -19.89
C PHE A 180 -5.44 0.66 -21.33
N ILE A 181 -6.17 1.35 -22.18
CA ILE A 181 -5.78 1.56 -23.58
C ILE A 181 -4.52 2.42 -23.60
N GLU A 182 -3.46 1.99 -24.29
CA GLU A 182 -2.34 2.86 -24.57
C GLU A 182 -2.85 4.14 -25.22
N ALA A 183 -2.53 5.28 -24.63
CA ALA A 183 -2.95 6.56 -25.16
C ALA A 183 -2.32 6.75 -26.54
N GLN A 184 -3.08 6.49 -27.61
CA GLN A 184 -2.77 7.00 -28.94
C GLN A 184 -2.97 8.52 -28.93
N ILE A 185 -2.31 9.22 -28.01
CA ILE A 185 -2.31 10.67 -27.93
C ILE A 185 -1.05 11.16 -28.61
N GLN A 186 -1.03 11.02 -29.94
CA GLN A 186 -0.32 11.97 -30.75
C GLN A 186 -1.37 12.74 -31.56
N GLY A 187 -1.84 13.86 -31.01
CA GLY A 187 -2.38 14.97 -31.79
C GLY A 187 -3.89 15.19 -31.88
N GLN A 188 -4.74 14.71 -30.95
CA GLN A 188 -6.13 15.18 -30.88
C GLN A 188 -6.58 15.39 -29.42
N ASN A 189 -6.30 16.56 -28.88
CA ASN A 189 -7.12 17.08 -27.80
C ASN A 189 -8.50 17.47 -28.39
N PRO A 190 -9.60 16.86 -27.98
CA PRO A 190 -10.90 17.45 -28.26
C PRO A 190 -10.95 18.85 -27.64
N PRO A 191 -11.52 19.84 -28.32
CA PRO A 191 -11.64 21.17 -27.75
C PRO A 191 -12.45 21.08 -26.46
N ALA A 192 -11.95 21.73 -25.40
CA ALA A 192 -12.67 21.85 -24.16
C ALA A 192 -14.00 22.55 -24.43
N GLU A 193 -15.12 21.82 -24.35
CA GLU A 193 -16.45 22.45 -24.31
C GLU A 193 -16.51 23.32 -23.05
N LYS A 194 -16.62 24.62 -23.29
CA LYS A 194 -16.96 25.56 -22.23
C LYS A 194 -18.40 25.28 -21.83
N VAL A 195 -18.59 24.78 -20.63
CA VAL A 195 -19.89 24.77 -19.98
C VAL A 195 -20.11 26.18 -19.43
N ASP A 196 -21.06 26.90 -20.03
CA ASP A 196 -21.58 28.19 -19.54
C ASP A 196 -22.37 28.01 -18.25
#